data_3347250e0ece81800cdb12072f1f3e99
#
_entry.id   3347250e0ece81800cdb12072f1f3e99
#
_cell.length_a   1.000
_cell.length_b   1.000
_cell.length_c   1.000
_cell.angle_alpha   90.00
_cell.angle_beta   90.00
_cell.angle_gamma   90.00
#
_symmetry.space_group_name_H-M   'P 1'
#
loop_
_entity.id
_entity.type
_entity.pdbx_description
1 polymer ?
#
loop_
_entity_poly.entity_id
_entity_poly.type
_entity_poly.pdbx_seq_one_letter_code
_entity_poly.pdbx_strand_id
1 'polypeptide(L)'
;EIRAAALETLAENLSDGVIAPMFWFALLGLPGMMAYKMVNTLDSMIGYKNERYLEFGQIAARLDDLANYIPARLTAWLMLAVSGNLNKTDFVKRFGPAHASPNSGYPESALAAILNCRFGGTHDYFGKPVEKPYIGINERTFTTEDMLIAIKTNSNAELLMGLIVCLISIIIH
;
A
#
# COMPACT_ATOMS: atom_id res chain seq x y z
N GLU A 1 19.21 4.12 3.15
CA GLU A 1 18.14 5.00 2.64
C GLU A 1 17.49 4.43 1.38
N ILE A 2 18.21 4.21 0.24
CA ILE A 2 17.62 3.72 -1.03
C ILE A 2 16.82 2.43 -0.86
N ARG A 3 17.34 1.44 -0.12
CA ARG A 3 16.61 0.19 0.11
C ARG A 3 15.34 0.38 0.94
N ALA A 4 15.35 1.28 1.92
CA ALA A 4 14.16 1.60 2.71
C ALA A 4 13.06 2.19 1.81
N ALA A 5 13.39 3.22 1.04
CA ALA A 5 12.46 3.85 0.11
C ALA A 5 11.92 2.85 -0.93
N ALA A 6 12.78 1.96 -1.45
CA ALA A 6 12.33 0.92 -2.38
C ALA A 6 11.35 -0.08 -1.73
N LEU A 7 11.55 -0.45 -0.46
CA LEU A 7 10.65 -1.35 0.28
C LEU A 7 9.31 -0.68 0.59
N GLU A 8 9.33 0.60 1.03
CA GLU A 8 8.12 1.40 1.23
C GLU A 8 7.30 1.49 -0.07
N THR A 9 7.95 1.89 -1.18
CA THR A 9 7.31 1.97 -2.50
C THR A 9 6.78 0.61 -2.99
N LEU A 10 7.51 -0.48 -2.70
CA LEU A 10 7.09 -1.82 -3.08
C LEU A 10 5.81 -2.25 -2.35
N ALA A 11 5.69 -1.92 -1.06
CA ALA A 11 4.50 -2.21 -0.27
C ALA A 11 3.30 -1.36 -0.72
N GLU A 12 3.50 -0.06 -0.96
CA GLU A 12 2.49 0.86 -1.46
C GLU A 12 1.98 0.44 -2.85
N ASN A 13 2.88 0.15 -3.79
CA ASN A 13 2.51 -0.26 -5.14
C ASN A 13 1.78 -1.60 -5.19
N LEU A 14 2.03 -2.51 -4.26
CA LEU A 14 1.22 -3.73 -4.15
C LEU A 14 -0.25 -3.39 -3.88
N SER A 15 -0.51 -2.44 -2.97
CA SER A 15 -1.86 -1.98 -2.67
C SER A 15 -2.51 -1.31 -3.87
N ASP A 16 -1.91 -0.21 -4.34
CA ASP A 16 -2.55 0.72 -5.27
C ASP A 16 -2.44 0.27 -6.73
N GLY A 17 -1.37 -0.48 -7.03
CA GLY A 17 -1.09 -0.97 -8.38
C GLY A 17 -1.69 -2.33 -8.70
N VAL A 18 -1.95 -3.18 -7.71
CA VAL A 18 -2.37 -4.56 -7.92
C VAL A 18 -3.64 -4.92 -7.14
N ILE A 19 -3.60 -4.90 -5.82
CA ILE A 19 -4.70 -5.40 -4.99
C ILE A 19 -5.96 -4.56 -5.16
N ALA A 20 -5.84 -3.23 -5.17
CA ALA A 20 -6.99 -2.35 -5.32
C ALA A 20 -7.67 -2.47 -6.70
N PRO A 21 -6.95 -2.45 -7.84
CA PRO A 21 -7.56 -2.76 -9.14
C PRO A 21 -8.26 -4.11 -9.18
N MET A 22 -7.65 -5.17 -8.63
CA MET A 22 -8.24 -6.50 -8.57
C MET A 22 -9.49 -6.56 -7.67
N PHE A 23 -9.48 -5.85 -6.55
CA PHE A 23 -10.62 -5.72 -5.65
C PHE A 23 -11.82 -5.06 -6.37
N TRP A 24 -11.60 -3.94 -7.04
CA TRP A 24 -12.66 -3.26 -7.78
C TRP A 24 -13.13 -4.05 -9.01
N PHE A 25 -12.22 -4.81 -9.63
CA PHE A 25 -12.62 -5.76 -10.68
C PHE A 25 -13.53 -6.87 -10.13
N ALA A 26 -13.22 -7.44 -8.97
CA ALA A 26 -14.04 -8.49 -8.36
C ALA A 26 -15.46 -8.01 -8.02
N LEU A 27 -15.62 -6.73 -7.64
CA LEU A 27 -16.92 -6.17 -7.25
C LEU A 27 -17.76 -5.67 -8.43
N LEU A 28 -17.14 -4.98 -9.39
CA LEU A 28 -17.82 -4.20 -10.43
C LEU A 28 -17.35 -4.55 -11.84
N GLY A 29 -16.50 -5.57 -11.98
CA GLY A 29 -15.93 -5.97 -13.26
C GLY A 29 -14.96 -4.94 -13.84
N LEU A 30 -14.75 -4.99 -15.14
CA LEU A 30 -13.84 -4.10 -15.87
C LEU A 30 -14.16 -2.60 -15.67
N PRO A 31 -15.45 -2.16 -15.70
CA PRO A 31 -15.78 -0.75 -15.44
C PRO A 31 -15.29 -0.26 -14.07
N GLY A 32 -15.44 -1.08 -13.02
CA GLY A 32 -15.00 -0.72 -11.66
C GLY A 32 -13.48 -0.58 -11.56
N MET A 33 -12.75 -1.51 -12.14
CA MET A 33 -11.28 -1.44 -12.20
C MET A 33 -10.81 -0.20 -12.96
N MET A 34 -11.43 0.12 -14.08
CA MET A 34 -11.07 1.32 -14.88
C MET A 34 -11.39 2.62 -14.13
N ALA A 35 -12.56 2.69 -13.47
CA ALA A 35 -12.94 3.85 -12.66
C ALA A 35 -11.94 4.07 -11.51
N TYR A 36 -11.59 3.00 -10.78
CA TYR A 36 -10.56 3.07 -9.75
C TYR A 36 -9.23 3.59 -10.33
N LYS A 37 -8.75 3.00 -11.43
CA LYS A 37 -7.48 3.38 -12.04
C LYS A 37 -7.47 4.83 -12.52
N MET A 38 -8.59 5.34 -13.00
CA MET A 38 -8.76 6.77 -13.33
C MET A 38 -8.59 7.65 -12.10
N VAL A 39 -9.27 7.34 -10.99
CA VAL A 39 -9.17 8.11 -9.73
C VAL A 39 -7.73 8.11 -9.21
N ASN A 40 -7.11 6.95 -9.14
CA ASN A 40 -5.72 6.80 -8.69
C ASN A 40 -4.73 7.55 -9.57
N THR A 41 -4.93 7.55 -10.90
CA THR A 41 -4.09 8.33 -11.83
C THR A 41 -4.30 9.82 -11.68
N LEU A 42 -5.55 10.26 -11.49
CA LEU A 42 -5.85 11.68 -11.26
C LEU A 42 -5.19 12.17 -9.97
N ASP A 43 -5.28 11.41 -8.87
CA ASP A 43 -4.58 11.77 -7.63
C ASP A 43 -3.07 11.90 -7.85
N SER A 44 -2.45 10.94 -8.51
CA SER A 44 -1.01 10.95 -8.80
C SER A 44 -0.58 12.14 -9.67
N MET A 45 -1.44 12.63 -10.56
CA MET A 45 -1.11 13.73 -11.49
C MET A 45 -1.42 15.11 -10.92
N ILE A 46 -2.49 15.27 -10.17
CA ILE A 46 -3.02 16.57 -9.73
C ILE A 46 -3.28 16.67 -8.23
N GLY A 47 -3.14 15.59 -7.47
CA GLY A 47 -3.29 15.57 -6.00
C GLY A 47 -2.19 16.36 -5.26
N TYR A 48 -1.11 16.73 -5.97
CA TYR A 48 -0.11 17.63 -5.44
C TYR A 48 -0.71 19.02 -5.22
N LYS A 49 -0.46 19.62 -4.05
CA LYS A 49 -0.86 20.98 -3.66
C LYS A 49 -0.20 22.03 -4.57
N ASN A 50 -0.64 22.11 -5.80
CA ASN A 50 -0.25 23.15 -6.74
C ASN A 50 -1.35 24.24 -6.73
N GLU A 51 -0.99 25.51 -6.63
CA GLU A 51 -1.95 26.64 -6.59
C GLU A 51 -3.01 26.58 -7.70
N ARG A 52 -2.65 26.06 -8.86
CA ARG A 52 -3.54 25.95 -10.02
C ARG A 52 -4.64 24.89 -9.89
N TYR A 53 -4.42 23.84 -9.10
CA TYR A 53 -5.33 22.68 -8.99
C TYR A 53 -5.71 22.35 -7.54
N LEU A 54 -5.58 23.31 -6.62
CA LEU A 54 -5.71 23.09 -5.18
C LEU A 54 -7.05 22.44 -4.81
N GLU A 55 -8.16 22.95 -5.32
CA GLU A 55 -9.50 22.44 -5.00
C GLU A 55 -9.79 21.12 -5.73
N PHE A 56 -9.45 21.01 -7.00
CA PHE A 56 -9.71 19.83 -7.80
C PHE A 56 -8.81 18.66 -7.39
N GLY A 57 -7.54 18.93 -7.06
CA GLY A 57 -6.60 17.93 -6.53
C GLY A 57 -7.03 17.38 -5.18
N GLN A 58 -7.61 18.21 -4.30
CA GLN A 58 -8.16 17.74 -3.01
C GLN A 58 -9.33 16.77 -3.20
N ILE A 59 -10.18 16.99 -4.20
CA ILE A 59 -11.29 16.07 -4.51
C ILE A 59 -10.73 14.73 -5.00
N ALA A 60 -9.75 14.76 -5.91
CA ALA A 60 -9.10 13.55 -6.42
C ALA A 60 -8.44 12.74 -5.29
N ALA A 61 -7.68 13.41 -4.41
CA ALA A 61 -7.04 12.79 -3.26
C ALA A 61 -8.06 12.14 -2.30
N ARG A 62 -9.17 12.81 -2.00
CA ARG A 62 -10.21 12.24 -1.13
C ARG A 62 -10.92 11.05 -1.76
N LEU A 63 -11.15 11.07 -3.07
CA LEU A 63 -11.74 9.95 -3.79
C LEU A 63 -10.79 8.75 -3.81
N ASP A 64 -9.50 8.99 -4.04
CA ASP A 64 -8.47 7.96 -3.98
C ASP A 64 -8.37 7.36 -2.57
N ASP A 65 -8.33 8.20 -1.53
CA ASP A 65 -8.33 7.76 -0.14
C ASP A 65 -9.54 6.86 0.19
N LEU A 66 -10.72 7.21 -0.30
CA LEU A 66 -11.94 6.42 -0.10
C LEU A 66 -11.87 5.09 -0.88
N ALA A 67 -11.41 5.14 -2.14
CA ALA A 67 -11.31 3.97 -3.00
C ALA A 67 -10.26 2.96 -2.50
N ASN A 68 -9.22 3.43 -1.84
CA ASN A 68 -8.14 2.62 -1.27
C ASN A 68 -8.39 2.17 0.18
N TYR A 69 -9.45 2.65 0.83
CA TYR A 69 -9.67 2.38 2.25
C TYR A 69 -9.76 0.89 2.59
N ILE A 70 -10.56 0.12 1.87
CA ILE A 70 -10.67 -1.34 2.05
C ILE A 70 -9.48 -2.06 1.43
N PRO A 71 -9.07 -1.78 0.17
CA PRO A 71 -7.93 -2.44 -0.47
C PRO A 71 -6.64 -2.40 0.33
N ALA A 72 -6.27 -1.26 0.93
CA ALA A 72 -5.04 -1.13 1.70
C ALA A 72 -5.01 -2.06 2.94
N ARG A 73 -6.13 -2.20 3.61
CA ARG A 73 -6.27 -3.10 4.77
C ARG A 73 -6.28 -4.56 4.35
N LEU A 74 -6.94 -4.86 3.23
CA LEU A 74 -6.90 -6.18 2.61
C LEU A 74 -5.48 -6.56 2.20
N THR A 75 -4.73 -5.63 1.58
CA THR A 75 -3.33 -5.82 1.21
C THR A 75 -2.49 -6.21 2.42
N ALA A 76 -2.57 -5.44 3.51
CA ALA A 76 -1.84 -5.73 4.74
C ALA A 76 -2.20 -7.12 5.29
N TRP A 77 -3.48 -7.50 5.28
CA TRP A 77 -3.93 -8.81 5.73
C TRP A 77 -3.41 -9.93 4.82
N LEU A 78 -3.46 -9.78 3.51
CA LEU A 78 -2.91 -10.75 2.55
C LEU A 78 -1.41 -10.95 2.76
N MET A 79 -0.63 -9.86 2.93
CA MET A 79 0.81 -9.93 3.20
C MET A 79 1.10 -10.71 4.48
N LEU A 80 0.37 -10.46 5.57
CA LEU A 80 0.53 -11.19 6.81
C LEU A 80 0.13 -12.67 6.67
N ALA A 81 -0.93 -12.97 5.92
CA ALA A 81 -1.40 -14.33 5.69
C ALA A 81 -0.37 -15.16 4.93
N VAL A 82 0.13 -14.66 3.80
CA VAL A 82 1.09 -15.40 2.95
C VAL A 82 2.47 -15.54 3.57
N SER A 83 2.82 -14.66 4.52
CA SER A 83 4.08 -14.73 5.27
C SER A 83 3.99 -15.52 6.58
N GLY A 84 2.80 -16.04 6.94
CA GLY A 84 2.58 -16.76 8.20
C GLY A 84 2.60 -15.87 9.45
N ASN A 85 2.41 -14.57 9.30
CA ASN A 85 2.51 -13.57 10.37
C ASN A 85 1.15 -12.98 10.81
N LEU A 86 0.06 -13.72 10.70
CA LEU A 86 -1.28 -13.25 11.09
C LEU A 86 -1.38 -12.82 12.57
N ASN A 87 -0.53 -13.35 13.42
CA ASN A 87 -0.40 -12.93 14.83
C ASN A 87 0.07 -11.47 14.99
N LYS A 88 0.58 -10.84 13.93
CA LYS A 88 1.03 -9.43 13.93
C LYS A 88 -0.05 -8.43 13.48
N THR A 89 -1.31 -8.84 13.40
CA THR A 89 -2.43 -7.94 13.02
C THR A 89 -2.54 -6.73 13.95
N ASP A 90 -2.29 -6.90 15.25
CA ASP A 90 -2.35 -5.77 16.20
C ASP A 90 -1.21 -4.76 15.99
N PHE A 91 -0.06 -5.22 15.49
CA PHE A 91 1.01 -4.33 15.06
C PHE A 91 0.56 -3.45 13.89
N VAL A 92 -0.09 -4.03 12.88
CA VAL A 92 -0.64 -3.30 11.73
C VAL A 92 -1.72 -2.31 12.16
N LYS A 93 -2.63 -2.68 13.06
CA LYS A 93 -3.64 -1.76 13.61
C LYS A 93 -3.01 -0.56 14.33
N ARG A 94 -1.89 -0.77 15.01
CA ARG A 94 -1.18 0.28 15.76
C ARG A 94 -0.42 1.23 14.83
N PHE A 95 0.30 0.72 13.85
CA PHE A 95 1.21 1.50 13.01
C PHE A 95 0.62 1.92 11.66
N GLY A 96 -0.39 1.23 11.15
CA GLY A 96 -1.05 1.57 9.90
C GLY A 96 -1.61 3.00 9.84
N PRO A 97 -2.26 3.50 10.92
CA PRO A 97 -2.74 4.88 10.96
C PRO A 97 -1.65 5.96 11.15
N ALA A 98 -0.39 5.58 11.36
CA ALA A 98 0.68 6.54 11.63
C ALA A 98 1.14 7.30 10.37
N HIS A 99 0.91 6.77 9.18
CA HIS A 99 1.29 7.39 7.91
C HIS A 99 0.43 8.63 7.61
N ALA A 100 0.98 9.59 6.85
CA ALA A 100 0.26 10.80 6.42
C ALA A 100 -0.93 10.48 5.49
N SER A 101 -0.81 9.45 4.63
CA SER A 101 -1.94 8.87 3.91
C SER A 101 -2.70 7.92 4.83
N PRO A 102 -4.04 7.93 4.83
CA PRO A 102 -4.85 7.03 5.65
C PRO A 102 -4.77 5.56 5.19
N ASN A 103 -4.11 5.29 4.07
CA ASN A 103 -4.05 3.99 3.41
C ASN A 103 -2.63 3.41 3.33
N SER A 104 -1.64 4.16 2.87
CA SER A 104 -0.27 3.67 2.60
C SER A 104 0.41 3.05 3.82
N GLY A 105 0.10 3.53 5.03
CA GLY A 105 0.67 2.98 6.25
C GLY A 105 0.29 1.53 6.56
N TYR A 106 -0.82 1.01 6.02
CA TYR A 106 -1.23 -0.38 6.27
C TYR A 106 -0.32 -1.41 5.61
N PRO A 107 -0.08 -1.37 4.27
CA PRO A 107 0.86 -2.28 3.63
C PRO A 107 2.30 -2.06 4.12
N GLU A 108 2.72 -0.82 4.38
CA GLU A 108 4.03 -0.53 4.96
C GLU A 108 4.19 -1.16 6.35
N SER A 109 3.19 -1.02 7.23
CA SER A 109 3.24 -1.62 8.57
C SER A 109 3.21 -3.14 8.54
N ALA A 110 2.51 -3.76 7.58
CA ALA A 110 2.56 -5.20 7.38
C ALA A 110 3.97 -5.65 6.97
N LEU A 111 4.60 -4.95 6.03
CA LEU A 111 5.98 -5.25 5.64
C LEU A 111 6.97 -5.00 6.79
N ALA A 112 6.81 -3.90 7.54
CA ALA A 112 7.61 -3.63 8.74
C ALA A 112 7.50 -4.74 9.78
N ALA A 113 6.29 -5.27 9.98
CA ALA A 113 6.05 -6.40 10.87
C ALA A 113 6.75 -7.67 10.37
N ILE A 114 6.63 -7.99 9.07
CA ILE A 114 7.24 -9.19 8.45
C ILE A 114 8.77 -9.12 8.57
N LEU A 115 9.36 -7.99 8.21
CA LEU A 115 10.81 -7.79 8.23
C LEU A 115 11.36 -7.48 9.63
N ASN A 116 10.50 -7.28 10.63
CA ASN A 116 10.88 -6.85 11.97
C ASN A 116 11.77 -5.60 11.96
N CYS A 117 11.29 -4.54 11.31
CA CYS A 117 12.01 -3.30 11.09
C CYS A 117 11.15 -2.07 11.38
N ARG A 118 11.72 -0.89 11.13
CA ARG A 118 11.05 0.41 11.18
C ARG A 118 11.29 1.14 9.87
N PHE A 119 10.22 1.65 9.26
CA PHE A 119 10.23 2.58 8.13
C PHE A 119 10.02 4.02 8.60
N GLY A 120 10.12 4.98 7.67
CA GLY A 120 9.95 6.40 7.95
C GLY A 120 11.20 7.05 8.52
N GLY A 121 11.01 8.21 9.16
CA GLY A 121 12.08 9.06 9.64
C GLY A 121 12.40 10.20 8.67
N THR A 122 13.53 10.86 8.89
CA THR A 122 13.96 12.00 8.06
C THR A 122 14.61 11.48 6.78
N HIS A 123 14.03 11.82 5.64
CA HIS A 123 14.58 11.55 4.31
C HIS A 123 14.93 12.86 3.61
N ASP A 124 16.05 12.87 2.88
CA ASP A 124 16.43 14.01 2.04
C ASP A 124 15.78 13.88 0.67
N TYR A 125 14.87 14.81 0.36
CA TYR A 125 14.26 14.96 -0.96
C TYR A 125 14.80 16.22 -1.64
N PHE A 126 15.73 16.04 -2.56
CA PHE A 126 16.34 17.15 -3.32
C PHE A 126 16.96 18.25 -2.43
N GLY A 127 17.67 17.87 -1.37
CA GLY A 127 18.31 18.78 -0.44
C GLY A 127 17.38 19.41 0.60
N LYS A 128 16.13 18.90 0.72
CA LYS A 128 15.19 19.31 1.77
C LYS A 128 14.87 18.11 2.66
N PRO A 129 15.12 18.21 3.99
CA PRO A 129 14.73 17.17 4.90
C PRO A 129 13.20 17.11 5.03
N VAL A 130 12.63 15.94 4.78
CA VAL A 130 11.20 15.66 4.98
C VAL A 130 11.08 14.62 6.07
N GLU A 131 10.38 14.96 7.13
CA GLU A 131 10.09 14.04 8.23
C GLU A 131 8.85 13.20 7.90
N LYS A 132 9.03 11.87 7.90
CA LYS A 132 7.92 10.91 7.82
C LYS A 132 7.72 10.26 9.18
N PRO A 133 6.47 10.02 9.61
CA PRO A 133 6.20 9.27 10.83
C PRO A 133 6.87 7.89 10.81
N TYR A 134 7.31 7.44 11.97
CA TYR A 134 7.88 6.11 12.08
C TYR A 134 6.81 5.03 12.06
N ILE A 135 7.02 4.01 11.21
CA ILE A 135 6.17 2.82 11.08
C ILE A 135 6.99 1.60 11.46
N GLY A 136 6.72 1.07 12.64
CA GLY A 136 7.47 -0.04 13.21
C GLY A 136 8.32 0.36 14.41
N ILE A 137 9.14 -0.59 14.90
CA ILE A 137 9.85 -0.43 16.18
C ILE A 137 11.37 -0.50 15.97
N ASN A 138 11.86 -1.51 15.27
CA ASN A 138 13.28 -1.85 15.24
C ASN A 138 14.02 -1.12 14.11
N GLU A 139 14.88 -0.20 14.49
CA GLU A 139 15.80 0.44 13.56
C GLU A 139 16.91 -0.55 13.17
N ARG A 140 17.10 -0.75 11.88
CA ARG A 140 18.17 -1.58 11.32
C ARG A 140 18.49 -1.25 9.88
N THR A 141 19.63 -1.68 9.42
CA THR A 141 20.01 -1.57 8.01
C THR A 141 19.31 -2.66 7.19
N PHE A 142 18.80 -2.28 6.00
CA PHE A 142 18.15 -3.22 5.09
C PHE A 142 19.19 -3.96 4.23
N THR A 143 18.99 -5.25 4.09
CA THR A 143 19.81 -6.18 3.32
C THR A 143 19.17 -6.54 1.97
N THR A 144 19.92 -7.22 1.12
CA THR A 144 19.35 -7.80 -0.12
C THR A 144 18.35 -8.92 0.19
N GLU A 145 18.53 -9.64 1.29
CA GLU A 145 17.59 -10.67 1.74
C GLU A 145 16.23 -10.07 2.09
N ASP A 146 16.19 -8.90 2.74
CA ASP A 146 14.93 -8.18 3.01
C ASP A 146 14.17 -7.83 1.73
N MET A 147 14.90 -7.41 0.70
CA MET A 147 14.31 -7.14 -0.62
C MET A 147 13.70 -8.42 -1.22
N LEU A 148 14.39 -9.55 -1.12
CA LEU A 148 13.90 -10.84 -1.64
C LEU A 148 12.66 -11.32 -0.86
N ILE A 149 12.65 -11.15 0.47
CA ILE A 149 11.49 -11.48 1.31
C ILE A 149 10.30 -10.60 0.92
N ALA A 150 10.50 -9.30 0.73
CA ALA A 150 9.45 -8.37 0.33
C ALA A 150 8.87 -8.72 -1.05
N ILE A 151 9.72 -8.97 -2.05
CA ILE A 151 9.30 -9.39 -3.39
C ILE A 151 8.49 -10.68 -3.33
N LYS A 152 8.99 -11.69 -2.61
CA LYS A 152 8.29 -12.98 -2.45
C LYS A 152 6.94 -12.81 -1.76
N THR A 153 6.88 -11.97 -0.72
CA THR A 153 5.63 -11.68 -0.01
C THR A 153 4.61 -11.02 -0.94
N ASN A 154 5.04 -10.02 -1.72
CA ASN A 154 4.18 -9.34 -2.68
C ASN A 154 3.67 -10.32 -3.74
N SER A 155 4.55 -11.09 -4.40
CA SER A 155 4.15 -12.07 -5.41
C SER A 155 3.15 -13.11 -4.88
N ASN A 156 3.34 -13.58 -3.65
CA ASN A 156 2.42 -14.51 -3.02
C ASN A 156 1.07 -13.85 -2.70
N ALA A 157 1.06 -12.58 -2.25
CA ALA A 157 -0.16 -11.83 -1.98
C ALA A 157 -0.96 -11.56 -3.27
N GLU A 158 -0.27 -11.22 -4.37
CA GLU A 158 -0.85 -11.08 -5.71
C GLU A 158 -1.52 -12.38 -6.18
N LEU A 159 -0.80 -13.50 -6.07
CA LEU A 159 -1.33 -14.81 -6.44
C LEU A 159 -2.55 -15.18 -5.60
N LEU A 160 -2.51 -14.97 -4.29
CA LEU A 160 -3.64 -15.24 -3.41
C LEU A 160 -4.85 -14.37 -3.78
N MET A 161 -4.65 -13.07 -4.04
CA MET A 161 -5.72 -12.19 -4.50
C MET A 161 -6.28 -12.65 -5.85
N GLY A 162 -5.43 -13.05 -6.79
CA GLY A 162 -5.85 -13.61 -8.07
C GLY A 162 -6.74 -14.84 -7.93
N LEU A 163 -6.39 -15.76 -7.04
CA LEU A 163 -7.21 -16.93 -6.73
C LEU A 163 -8.57 -16.53 -6.12
N ILE A 164 -8.59 -15.57 -5.21
CA ILE A 164 -9.84 -15.05 -4.62
C ILE A 164 -10.74 -14.47 -5.70
N VAL A 165 -10.20 -13.64 -6.60
CA VAL A 165 -10.96 -13.02 -7.70
C VAL A 165 -11.51 -14.09 -8.66
N CYS A 166 -10.72 -15.09 -9.03
CA CYS A 166 -11.18 -16.20 -9.86
C CYS A 166 -12.32 -16.98 -9.20
N LEU A 167 -12.22 -17.28 -7.90
CA LEU A 167 -13.27 -17.98 -7.16
C LEU A 167 -14.56 -17.15 -7.11
N ILE A 168 -14.46 -15.85 -6.84
CA ILE A 168 -15.62 -14.93 -6.85
C ILE A 168 -16.27 -14.92 -8.24
N SER A 169 -15.48 -14.83 -9.31
CA SER A 169 -16.00 -14.82 -10.68
C SER A 169 -16.75 -16.12 -11.04
N ILE A 170 -16.27 -17.28 -10.57
CA ILE A 170 -16.95 -18.58 -10.80
C ILE A 170 -18.28 -18.67 -10.04
N ILE A 171 -18.38 -18.06 -8.86
CA ILE A 171 -19.58 -18.11 -8.02
C ILE A 171 -20.68 -17.17 -8.56
N ILE A 172 -20.27 -16.03 -9.15
CA ILE A 172 -21.21 -15.00 -9.63
C ILE A 172 -21.71 -15.28 -11.06
N HIS A 173 -20.93 -16.03 -11.83
CA HIS A 173 -21.25 -16.42 -13.22
C HIS A 173 -21.45 -17.91 -13.35
#